data_c5ea4799f99a66db4055d6426eb858e9
#
_entry.id   c5ea4799f99a66db4055d6426eb858e9
#
_cell.length_a   1.000
_cell.length_b   1.000
_cell.length_c   1.000
_cell.angle_alpha   90.00
_cell.angle_beta   90.00
_cell.angle_gamma   90.00
#
_symmetry.space_group_name_H-M   'P 1'
#
loop_
_entity.id
_entity.type
_entity.pdbx_description
1 polymer ?
#
loop_
_entity_poly.entity_id
_entity_poly.type
_entity_poly.pdbx_seq_one_letter_code
_entity_poly.pdbx_strand_id
1 'polypeptide(L)'
;DDSFSQSTFLLSKLVPTTYERISTMGTATLWKIIMLAWSYENNLAIPSKDAKRAFTGGLSRLLNVGYAKNIVKFDYSSLYPSIQLVYDVFPACDVMGVQKSMLKYFRNIRIKYKHLAGELKDSDPVAAEMYDRKQLPIKIFINAYFGSLSAPHVFPWGEMDSGETITCIGRQCLRMMIMFYMKKGYKPLVMDTDGVNFETPEGIENTKYIGKGLNELVIEGKEYIGIEADTAEFNDIFMRGEMGLDIDYVAPACINVS
;
A
#
# COMPACT_ATOMS: atom_id res chain seq x y z
N ASP A 1 6.41 20.49 -13.94
CA ASP A 1 6.90 19.18 -13.46
C ASP A 1 6.20 18.08 -14.26
N ASP A 2 6.97 17.40 -15.12
CA ASP A 2 6.46 16.40 -16.07
C ASP A 2 5.68 15.26 -15.40
N SER A 3 6.12 14.85 -14.23
CA SER A 3 5.50 13.77 -13.46
C SER A 3 4.08 14.12 -13.00
N PHE A 4 3.85 15.35 -12.54
CA PHE A 4 2.55 15.85 -12.13
C PHE A 4 1.57 15.93 -13.32
N SER A 5 2.04 16.46 -14.45
CA SER A 5 1.25 16.58 -15.67
C SER A 5 0.82 15.22 -16.22
N GLN A 6 1.73 14.23 -16.23
CA GLN A 6 1.43 12.87 -16.67
C GLN A 6 0.43 12.18 -15.73
N SER A 7 0.58 12.36 -14.42
CA SER A 7 -0.33 11.85 -13.41
C SER A 7 -1.74 12.40 -13.57
N THR A 8 -1.85 13.72 -13.74
CA THR A 8 -3.11 14.42 -13.95
C THR A 8 -3.79 13.98 -15.25
N PHE A 9 -3.01 13.80 -16.30
CA PHE A 9 -3.51 13.32 -17.59
C PHE A 9 -4.05 11.88 -17.51
N LEU A 10 -3.35 10.98 -16.80
CA LEU A 10 -3.84 9.63 -16.60
C LEU A 10 -5.17 9.62 -15.84
N LEU A 11 -5.25 10.38 -14.75
CA LEU A 11 -6.48 10.50 -13.96
C LEU A 11 -7.62 11.14 -14.74
N SER A 12 -7.35 12.08 -15.67
CA SER A 12 -8.40 12.69 -16.51
C SER A 12 -9.05 11.73 -17.50
N LYS A 13 -8.41 10.60 -17.77
CA LYS A 13 -9.00 9.52 -18.58
C LYS A 13 -9.85 8.55 -17.75
N LEU A 14 -9.69 8.57 -16.43
CA LEU A 14 -10.32 7.62 -15.51
C LEU A 14 -11.47 8.26 -14.73
N VAL A 15 -11.43 9.57 -14.54
CA VAL A 15 -12.43 10.34 -13.78
C VAL A 15 -13.22 11.22 -14.72
N PRO A 16 -14.58 11.21 -14.70
CA PRO A 16 -15.40 11.98 -15.62
C PRO A 16 -15.42 13.48 -15.25
N THR A 17 -14.28 14.15 -15.43
CA THR A 17 -14.12 15.58 -15.21
C THR A 17 -12.96 16.15 -16.04
N THR A 18 -12.79 17.48 -16.06
CA THR A 18 -11.77 18.13 -16.88
C THR A 18 -10.37 18.04 -16.28
N TYR A 19 -9.35 18.14 -17.11
CA TYR A 19 -7.95 18.14 -16.69
C TYR A 19 -7.64 19.24 -15.65
N GLU A 20 -8.15 20.46 -15.85
CA GLU A 20 -7.93 21.57 -14.93
C GLU A 20 -8.51 21.27 -13.53
N ARG A 21 -9.67 20.65 -13.50
CA ARG A 21 -10.28 20.25 -12.22
C ARG A 21 -9.47 19.19 -11.50
N ILE A 22 -8.97 18.19 -12.21
CA ILE A 22 -8.14 17.14 -11.61
C ILE A 22 -6.85 17.72 -11.05
N SER A 23 -6.22 18.67 -11.73
CA SER A 23 -4.98 19.31 -11.27
C SER A 23 -5.12 20.09 -9.97
N THR A 24 -6.33 20.49 -9.62
CA THR A 24 -6.61 21.30 -8.42
C THR A 24 -7.35 20.55 -7.30
N MET A 25 -7.91 19.37 -7.60
CA MET A 25 -8.71 18.59 -6.66
C MET A 25 -7.88 17.56 -5.90
N GLY A 26 -8.20 17.37 -4.63
CA GLY A 26 -7.68 16.24 -3.86
C GLY A 26 -8.25 14.91 -4.36
N THR A 27 -7.46 13.84 -4.26
CA THR A 27 -7.79 12.50 -4.76
C THR A 27 -9.08 11.92 -4.17
N ALA A 28 -9.42 12.26 -2.92
CA ALA A 28 -10.70 11.88 -2.31
C ALA A 28 -11.91 12.49 -3.05
N THR A 29 -11.77 13.71 -3.58
CA THR A 29 -12.82 14.36 -4.37
C THR A 29 -13.01 13.65 -5.70
N LEU A 30 -11.96 13.09 -6.29
CA LEU A 30 -12.05 12.34 -7.54
C LEU A 30 -12.90 11.07 -7.36
N TRP A 31 -12.76 10.36 -6.27
CA TRP A 31 -13.63 9.22 -5.93
C TRP A 31 -15.09 9.63 -5.81
N LYS A 32 -15.35 10.77 -5.17
CA LYS A 32 -16.71 11.33 -5.07
C LYS A 32 -17.30 11.65 -6.43
N ILE A 33 -16.53 12.22 -7.35
CA ILE A 33 -16.99 12.53 -8.73
C ILE A 33 -17.37 11.25 -9.46
N ILE A 34 -16.56 10.20 -9.37
CA ILE A 34 -16.86 8.92 -10.01
C ILE A 34 -18.16 8.35 -9.46
N MET A 35 -18.32 8.31 -8.14
CA MET A 35 -19.52 7.76 -7.52
C MET A 35 -20.77 8.60 -7.81
N LEU A 36 -20.63 9.93 -7.90
CA LEU A 36 -21.72 10.81 -8.32
C LEU A 36 -22.15 10.53 -9.75
N ALA A 37 -21.21 10.46 -10.69
CA ALA A 37 -21.49 10.20 -12.09
C ALA A 37 -22.17 8.83 -12.26
N TRP A 38 -21.59 7.81 -11.61
CA TRP A 38 -22.15 6.46 -11.66
C TRP A 38 -23.57 6.38 -11.06
N SER A 39 -23.82 7.03 -9.91
CA SER A 39 -25.14 7.07 -9.29
C SER A 39 -26.16 7.78 -10.18
N TYR A 40 -25.76 8.87 -10.84
CA TYR A 40 -26.61 9.59 -11.78
C TYR A 40 -26.98 8.74 -13.00
N GLU A 41 -26.00 8.09 -13.63
CA GLU A 41 -26.21 7.23 -14.80
C GLU A 41 -27.11 6.03 -14.51
N ASN A 42 -27.11 5.54 -13.27
CA ASN A 42 -27.88 4.37 -12.85
C ASN A 42 -29.16 4.73 -12.07
N ASN A 43 -29.54 6.01 -12.00
CA ASN A 43 -30.71 6.51 -11.27
C ASN A 43 -30.74 6.08 -9.79
N LEU A 44 -29.57 6.09 -9.13
CA LEU A 44 -29.44 5.71 -7.73
C LEU A 44 -29.41 6.93 -6.82
N ALA A 45 -30.05 6.80 -5.67
CA ALA A 45 -29.98 7.80 -4.63
C ALA A 45 -28.57 7.91 -4.05
N ILE A 46 -28.14 9.14 -3.74
CA ILE A 46 -26.89 9.36 -3.00
C ILE A 46 -27.16 8.99 -1.55
N PRO A 47 -26.31 8.14 -0.90
CA PRO A 47 -26.46 7.80 0.50
C PRO A 47 -26.42 9.05 1.40
N SER A 48 -27.13 8.99 2.53
CA SER A 48 -27.03 10.04 3.54
C SER A 48 -25.61 10.05 4.15
N LYS A 49 -25.13 11.26 4.45
CA LYS A 49 -23.85 11.39 5.15
C LYS A 49 -23.98 10.87 6.58
N ASP A 50 -23.01 10.13 7.02
CA ASP A 50 -22.90 9.67 8.40
C ASP A 50 -22.07 10.64 9.25
N ALA A 51 -22.25 10.57 10.58
CA ALA A 51 -21.53 11.41 11.53
C ALA A 51 -20.06 10.99 11.63
N LYS A 52 -19.17 11.98 11.77
CA LYS A 52 -17.78 11.70 12.07
C LYS A 52 -17.63 11.14 13.49
N ARG A 53 -16.94 10.01 13.63
CA ARG A 53 -16.50 9.45 14.91
C ARG A 53 -15.01 9.12 14.87
N ALA A 54 -14.38 9.05 16.03
CA ALA A 54 -13.02 8.56 16.12
C ALA A 54 -12.99 7.03 16.06
N PHE A 55 -11.98 6.48 15.42
CA PHE A 55 -11.65 5.05 15.45
C PHE A 55 -10.13 4.86 15.47
N THR A 56 -9.68 3.68 15.86
CA THR A 56 -8.25 3.37 15.93
C THR A 56 -7.73 3.11 14.51
N GLY A 57 -6.86 3.98 14.03
CA GLY A 57 -6.22 3.88 12.71
C GLY A 57 -5.11 2.82 12.60
N GLY A 58 -4.19 3.05 11.68
CA GLY A 58 -2.95 2.28 11.57
C GLY A 58 -2.10 2.40 12.83
N LEU A 59 -1.15 1.51 13.00
CA LEU A 59 -0.29 1.47 14.17
C LEU A 59 1.16 1.77 13.77
N SER A 60 1.67 2.91 14.26
CA SER A 60 3.09 3.25 14.19
C SER A 60 3.67 3.23 15.59
N ARG A 61 4.72 2.44 15.81
CA ARG A 61 5.32 2.30 17.12
C ARG A 61 6.80 1.94 17.05
N LEU A 62 7.60 2.60 17.86
CA LEU A 62 8.96 2.20 18.17
C LEU A 62 8.93 1.04 19.16
N LEU A 63 9.52 -0.10 18.79
CA LEU A 63 9.54 -1.34 19.59
C LEU A 63 10.84 -1.51 20.34
N ASN A 64 11.96 -1.15 19.72
CA ASN A 64 13.28 -1.20 20.35
C ASN A 64 14.07 0.08 20.01
N VAL A 65 14.60 0.70 21.05
CA VAL A 65 15.45 1.92 20.96
C VAL A 65 16.91 1.53 20.89
N GLY A 66 17.71 2.27 20.14
CA GLY A 66 19.15 2.16 20.11
C GLY A 66 19.71 1.87 18.72
N TYR A 67 20.96 1.42 18.71
CA TYR A 67 21.67 1.06 17.50
C TYR A 67 21.40 -0.40 17.14
N ALA A 68 21.09 -0.64 15.88
CA ALA A 68 20.85 -1.98 15.35
C ALA A 68 21.62 -2.16 14.03
N LYS A 69 22.00 -3.39 13.71
CA LYS A 69 22.75 -3.76 12.50
C LYS A 69 21.94 -4.70 11.63
N ASN A 70 22.35 -4.82 10.37
CA ASN A 70 21.74 -5.75 9.42
C ASN A 70 20.21 -5.64 9.39
N ILE A 71 19.71 -4.50 8.97
CA ILE A 71 18.29 -4.17 8.99
C ILE A 71 17.61 -4.69 7.74
N VAL A 72 16.43 -5.28 7.91
CA VAL A 72 15.50 -5.56 6.82
C VAL A 72 14.14 -4.95 7.15
N LYS A 73 13.50 -4.35 6.15
CA LYS A 73 12.09 -3.93 6.24
C LYS A 73 11.25 -4.87 5.41
N PHE A 74 10.32 -5.54 6.07
CA PHE A 74 9.23 -6.25 5.42
C PHE A 74 8.00 -5.35 5.38
N ASP A 75 7.35 -5.28 4.22
CA ASP A 75 6.22 -4.39 3.96
C ASP A 75 5.10 -5.16 3.25
N TYR A 76 3.85 -4.92 3.66
CA TYR A 76 2.71 -5.52 2.97
C TYR A 76 2.43 -4.80 1.65
N SER A 77 2.31 -5.55 0.59
CA SER A 77 1.94 -5.00 -0.71
C SER A 77 0.54 -4.41 -0.70
N SER A 78 0.44 -3.08 -0.67
CA SER A 78 -0.85 -2.35 -0.69
C SER A 78 -1.81 -2.84 0.39
N LEU A 79 -1.41 -2.84 1.66
CA LEU A 79 -2.11 -3.48 2.79
C LEU A 79 -3.63 -3.23 2.79
N TYR A 80 -4.09 -1.99 2.87
CA TYR A 80 -5.52 -1.69 3.00
C TYR A 80 -6.36 -2.09 1.79
N PRO A 81 -5.95 -1.78 0.55
CA PRO A 81 -6.64 -2.28 -0.65
C PRO A 81 -6.69 -3.80 -0.72
N SER A 82 -5.63 -4.48 -0.30
CA SER A 82 -5.57 -5.95 -0.28
C SER A 82 -6.52 -6.53 0.77
N ILE A 83 -6.55 -5.95 1.98
CA ILE A 83 -7.52 -6.32 3.03
C ILE A 83 -8.95 -6.18 2.52
N GLN A 84 -9.29 -5.05 1.90
CA GLN A 84 -10.63 -4.81 1.37
C GLN A 84 -11.06 -5.89 0.38
N LEU A 85 -10.18 -6.25 -0.54
CA LEU A 85 -10.49 -7.23 -1.59
C LEU A 85 -10.51 -8.68 -1.07
N VAL A 86 -9.59 -9.05 -0.18
CA VAL A 86 -9.47 -10.42 0.36
C VAL A 86 -10.56 -10.73 1.36
N TYR A 87 -10.86 -9.79 2.26
CA TYR A 87 -11.85 -9.97 3.32
C TYR A 87 -13.23 -9.40 2.98
N ASP A 88 -13.39 -8.89 1.76
CA ASP A 88 -14.64 -8.31 1.26
C ASP A 88 -15.21 -7.18 2.16
N VAL A 89 -14.34 -6.26 2.60
CA VAL A 89 -14.71 -5.18 3.49
C VAL A 89 -15.07 -3.93 2.68
N PHE A 90 -16.35 -3.76 2.41
CA PHE A 90 -16.90 -2.62 1.66
C PHE A 90 -18.13 -2.06 2.37
N PRO A 91 -18.50 -0.78 2.13
CA PRO A 91 -19.66 -0.17 2.73
C PRO A 91 -20.95 -0.92 2.39
N ALA A 92 -21.85 -1.03 3.35
CA ALA A 92 -23.15 -1.68 3.15
C ALA A 92 -23.98 -1.02 2.03
N CYS A 93 -23.76 0.26 1.72
CA CYS A 93 -24.39 0.96 0.61
C CYS A 93 -23.86 0.57 -0.78
N ASP A 94 -22.74 -0.18 -0.88
CA ASP A 94 -22.20 -0.67 -2.15
C ASP A 94 -22.90 -1.97 -2.62
N VAL A 95 -24.21 -1.98 -2.61
CA VAL A 95 -25.06 -3.15 -2.95
C VAL A 95 -24.76 -3.75 -4.33
N MET A 96 -24.25 -2.93 -5.26
CA MET A 96 -23.91 -3.38 -6.61
C MET A 96 -22.43 -3.71 -6.78
N GLY A 97 -21.64 -3.60 -5.72
CA GLY A 97 -20.20 -3.88 -5.72
C GLY A 97 -19.36 -2.99 -6.62
N VAL A 98 -19.80 -1.74 -6.82
CA VAL A 98 -19.14 -0.78 -7.71
C VAL A 98 -17.80 -0.35 -7.15
N GLN A 99 -17.76 0.01 -5.87
CA GLN A 99 -16.52 0.41 -5.20
C GLN A 99 -15.52 -0.74 -5.20
N LYS A 100 -15.99 -1.96 -4.92
CA LYS A 100 -15.19 -3.19 -5.00
C LYS A 100 -14.61 -3.43 -6.39
N SER A 101 -15.46 -3.33 -7.42
CA SER A 101 -15.06 -3.55 -8.81
C SER A 101 -14.04 -2.51 -9.28
N MET A 102 -14.24 -1.25 -8.92
CA MET A 102 -13.32 -0.16 -9.23
C MET A 102 -11.99 -0.32 -8.52
N LEU A 103 -12.00 -0.62 -7.21
CA LEU A 103 -10.76 -0.85 -6.45
C LEU A 103 -9.94 -1.99 -7.06
N LYS A 104 -10.61 -3.10 -7.40
CA LYS A 104 -9.98 -4.25 -8.08
C LYS A 104 -9.39 -3.85 -9.43
N TYR A 105 -10.14 -3.11 -10.25
CA TYR A 105 -9.69 -2.64 -11.56
C TYR A 105 -8.42 -1.78 -11.46
N PHE A 106 -8.43 -0.75 -10.61
CA PHE A 106 -7.28 0.13 -10.46
C PHE A 106 -6.05 -0.59 -9.85
N ARG A 107 -6.29 -1.48 -8.88
CA ARG A 107 -5.20 -2.29 -8.32
C ARG A 107 -4.56 -3.20 -9.38
N ASN A 108 -5.35 -3.84 -10.21
CA ASN A 108 -4.84 -4.70 -11.28
C ASN A 108 -4.02 -3.91 -12.31
N ILE A 109 -4.47 -2.71 -12.71
CA ILE A 109 -3.69 -1.83 -13.59
C ILE A 109 -2.36 -1.45 -12.93
N ARG A 110 -2.37 -1.09 -11.66
CA ARG A 110 -1.15 -0.77 -10.90
C ARG A 110 -0.17 -1.93 -10.88
N ILE A 111 -0.65 -3.12 -10.55
CA ILE A 111 0.17 -4.34 -10.51
C ILE A 111 0.78 -4.61 -11.89
N LYS A 112 -0.02 -4.51 -12.96
CA LYS A 112 0.46 -4.67 -14.33
C LYS A 112 1.60 -3.69 -14.65
N TYR A 113 1.46 -2.41 -14.30
CA TYR A 113 2.51 -1.43 -14.55
C TYR A 113 3.76 -1.67 -13.68
N LYS A 114 3.59 -2.09 -12.42
CA LYS A 114 4.71 -2.47 -11.56
C LYS A 114 5.50 -3.66 -12.14
N HIS A 115 4.80 -4.69 -12.66
CA HIS A 115 5.44 -5.83 -13.30
C HIS A 115 6.19 -5.43 -14.57
N LEU A 116 5.56 -4.67 -15.46
CA LEU A 116 6.22 -4.18 -16.70
C LEU A 116 7.45 -3.33 -16.39
N ALA A 117 7.40 -2.49 -15.36
CA ALA A 117 8.55 -1.72 -14.92
C ALA A 117 9.70 -2.62 -14.44
N GLY A 118 9.38 -3.69 -13.70
CA GLY A 118 10.37 -4.67 -13.25
C GLY A 118 10.99 -5.47 -14.40
N GLU A 119 10.18 -6.00 -15.28
CA GLU A 119 10.64 -6.82 -16.42
C GLU A 119 11.51 -6.04 -17.42
N LEU A 120 11.22 -4.77 -17.61
CA LEU A 120 11.94 -3.91 -18.55
C LEU A 120 13.15 -3.22 -17.94
N LYS A 121 13.40 -3.37 -16.66
CA LYS A 121 14.44 -2.61 -15.93
C LYS A 121 15.82 -2.72 -16.57
N ASP A 122 16.21 -3.91 -17.01
CA ASP A 122 17.52 -4.19 -17.58
C ASP A 122 17.54 -4.11 -19.12
N SER A 123 16.42 -4.38 -19.79
CA SER A 123 16.31 -4.40 -21.25
C SER A 123 15.94 -3.05 -21.86
N ASP A 124 15.07 -2.30 -21.23
CA ASP A 124 14.62 -0.96 -21.65
C ASP A 124 14.34 -0.06 -20.42
N PRO A 125 15.39 0.55 -19.85
CA PRO A 125 15.26 1.39 -18.65
C PRO A 125 14.30 2.59 -18.83
N VAL A 126 14.19 3.11 -20.06
CA VAL A 126 13.30 4.26 -20.36
C VAL A 126 11.84 3.82 -20.28
N ALA A 127 11.49 2.68 -20.88
CA ALA A 127 10.15 2.12 -20.77
C ALA A 127 9.85 1.68 -19.33
N ALA A 128 10.81 1.12 -18.62
CA ALA A 128 10.67 0.76 -17.20
C ALA A 128 10.30 1.98 -16.35
N GLU A 129 11.03 3.08 -16.48
CA GLU A 129 10.74 4.34 -15.78
C GLU A 129 9.37 4.90 -16.14
N MET A 130 8.96 4.82 -17.40
CA MET A 130 7.64 5.26 -17.86
C MET A 130 6.52 4.46 -17.14
N TYR A 131 6.65 3.14 -17.01
CA TYR A 131 5.66 2.33 -16.30
C TYR A 131 5.68 2.58 -14.79
N ASP A 132 6.84 2.78 -14.18
CA ASP A 132 6.94 3.14 -12.76
C ASP A 132 6.27 4.50 -12.47
N ARG A 133 6.49 5.48 -13.32
CA ARG A 133 5.78 6.78 -13.25
C ARG A 133 4.26 6.65 -13.41
N LYS A 134 3.77 5.73 -14.27
CA LYS A 134 2.32 5.51 -14.47
C LYS A 134 1.66 4.83 -13.28
N GLN A 135 2.35 3.95 -12.54
CA GLN A 135 1.74 3.24 -11.41
C GLN A 135 1.60 4.13 -10.16
N LEU A 136 2.42 5.16 -9.99
CA LEU A 136 2.41 6.01 -8.82
C LEU A 136 1.10 6.80 -8.61
N PRO A 137 0.52 7.49 -9.62
CA PRO A 137 -0.78 8.15 -9.48
C PRO A 137 -1.90 7.19 -9.11
N ILE A 138 -1.85 5.97 -9.65
CA ILE A 138 -2.85 4.93 -9.35
C ILE A 138 -2.69 4.47 -7.89
N LYS A 139 -1.45 4.32 -7.40
CA LYS A 139 -1.17 4.03 -5.98
C LYS A 139 -1.77 5.09 -5.06
N ILE A 140 -1.55 6.37 -5.38
CA ILE A 140 -2.09 7.49 -4.61
C ILE A 140 -3.62 7.48 -4.65
N PHE A 141 -4.21 7.26 -5.82
CA PHE A 141 -5.65 7.22 -6.02
C PHE A 141 -6.32 6.08 -5.23
N ILE A 142 -5.75 4.88 -5.27
CA ILE A 142 -6.24 3.71 -4.51
C ILE A 142 -6.13 3.96 -2.99
N ASN A 143 -5.02 4.50 -2.51
CA ASN A 143 -4.84 4.79 -1.09
C ASN A 143 -5.80 5.89 -0.60
N ALA A 144 -6.09 6.89 -1.45
CA ALA A 144 -7.09 7.92 -1.15
C ALA A 144 -8.51 7.36 -1.01
N TYR A 145 -8.81 6.22 -1.61
CA TYR A 145 -10.09 5.54 -1.44
C TYR A 145 -10.31 5.13 0.02
N PHE A 146 -9.32 4.51 0.66
CA PHE A 146 -9.41 4.18 2.08
C PHE A 146 -9.68 5.42 2.95
N GLY A 147 -8.98 6.52 2.68
CA GLY A 147 -9.23 7.79 3.38
C GLY A 147 -10.64 8.33 3.15
N SER A 148 -11.18 8.18 1.94
CA SER A 148 -12.56 8.57 1.59
C SER A 148 -13.58 7.66 2.28
N LEU A 149 -13.38 6.36 2.23
CA LEU A 149 -14.21 5.35 2.87
C LEU A 149 -14.39 5.61 4.37
N SER A 150 -13.32 6.02 5.04
CA SER A 150 -13.31 6.31 6.49
C SER A 150 -13.83 7.72 6.84
N ALA A 151 -14.35 8.47 5.87
CA ALA A 151 -14.84 9.83 6.03
C ALA A 151 -16.26 10.03 5.45
N PRO A 152 -17.28 9.32 5.93
CA PRO A 152 -18.64 9.36 5.38
C PRO A 152 -19.29 10.76 5.47
N HIS A 153 -18.82 11.62 6.35
CA HIS A 153 -19.26 13.02 6.43
C HIS A 153 -18.83 13.87 5.20
N VAL A 154 -17.81 13.42 4.45
CA VAL A 154 -17.33 14.06 3.21
C VAL A 154 -17.69 13.22 1.99
N PHE A 155 -17.55 11.91 2.10
CA PHE A 155 -17.80 10.92 1.06
C PHE A 155 -19.02 10.07 1.43
N PRO A 156 -20.24 10.39 0.95
CA PRO A 156 -21.49 9.73 1.35
C PRO A 156 -21.53 8.22 1.16
N TRP A 157 -20.74 7.69 0.24
CA TRP A 157 -20.60 6.23 0.02
C TRP A 157 -19.55 5.58 0.93
N GLY A 158 -18.98 6.31 1.89
CA GLY A 158 -18.08 5.80 2.90
C GLY A 158 -18.83 5.21 4.11
N GLU A 159 -18.12 4.44 4.92
CA GLU A 159 -18.62 3.82 6.14
C GLU A 159 -17.50 3.68 7.16
N MET A 160 -17.71 4.23 8.36
CA MET A 160 -16.70 4.21 9.41
C MET A 160 -16.37 2.80 9.90
N ASP A 161 -17.38 1.92 9.97
CA ASP A 161 -17.20 0.54 10.44
C ASP A 161 -16.32 -0.27 9.47
N SER A 162 -16.48 -0.07 8.18
CA SER A 162 -15.60 -0.65 7.16
C SER A 162 -14.16 -0.13 7.34
N GLY A 163 -13.96 1.16 7.56
CA GLY A 163 -12.64 1.76 7.79
C GLY A 163 -11.97 1.20 9.06
N GLU A 164 -12.72 1.07 10.15
CA GLU A 164 -12.25 0.50 11.42
C GLU A 164 -11.90 -0.99 11.28
N THR A 165 -12.71 -1.76 10.58
CA THR A 165 -12.46 -3.17 10.28
C THR A 165 -11.17 -3.35 9.49
N ILE A 166 -10.94 -2.56 8.45
CA ILE A 166 -9.71 -2.60 7.63
C ILE A 166 -8.48 -2.36 8.50
N THR A 167 -8.50 -1.30 9.32
CA THR A 167 -7.34 -1.00 10.19
C THR A 167 -7.16 -2.02 11.30
N CYS A 168 -8.25 -2.60 11.81
CA CYS A 168 -8.18 -3.70 12.78
C CYS A 168 -7.48 -4.92 12.21
N ILE A 169 -7.87 -5.35 11.00
CA ILE A 169 -7.23 -6.46 10.30
C ILE A 169 -5.76 -6.12 10.00
N GLY A 170 -5.46 -4.89 9.55
CA GLY A 170 -4.08 -4.44 9.30
C GLY A 170 -3.19 -4.54 10.54
N ARG A 171 -3.70 -4.12 11.70
CA ARG A 171 -2.99 -4.29 12.99
C ARG A 171 -2.74 -5.77 13.35
N GLN A 172 -3.68 -6.66 13.01
CA GLN A 172 -3.48 -8.10 13.22
C GLN A 172 -2.42 -8.67 12.27
N CYS A 173 -2.42 -8.24 11.00
CA CYS A 173 -1.41 -8.61 10.03
C CYS A 173 0.01 -8.21 10.51
N LEU A 174 0.19 -6.98 11.03
CA LEU A 174 1.47 -6.56 11.60
C LEU A 174 1.90 -7.41 12.80
N ARG A 175 0.98 -7.72 13.71
CA ARG A 175 1.27 -8.60 14.85
C ARG A 175 1.70 -10.00 14.41
N MET A 176 1.03 -10.54 13.43
CA MET A 176 1.36 -11.85 12.85
C MET A 176 2.76 -11.85 12.24
N MET A 177 3.11 -10.82 11.47
CA MET A 177 4.46 -10.61 10.93
C MET A 177 5.51 -10.59 12.05
N ILE A 178 5.30 -9.74 13.07
CA ILE A 178 6.22 -9.63 14.20
C ILE A 178 6.42 -10.98 14.90
N MET A 179 5.33 -11.68 15.19
CA MET A 179 5.41 -12.98 15.88
C MET A 179 6.14 -14.04 15.06
N PHE A 180 5.93 -14.08 13.75
CA PHE A 180 6.59 -15.02 12.86
C PHE A 180 8.10 -14.77 12.82
N TYR A 181 8.53 -13.54 12.56
CA TYR A 181 9.95 -13.21 12.44
C TYR A 181 10.68 -13.27 13.80
N MET A 182 10.02 -12.90 14.90
CA MET A 182 10.60 -13.09 16.24
C MET A 182 10.90 -14.57 16.56
N LYS A 183 10.04 -15.50 16.14
CA LYS A 183 10.30 -16.94 16.29
C LYS A 183 11.51 -17.41 15.49
N LYS A 184 11.86 -16.72 14.43
CA LYS A 184 13.04 -16.97 13.60
C LYS A 184 14.29 -16.20 14.07
N GLY A 185 14.21 -15.51 15.21
CA GLY A 185 15.33 -14.78 15.81
C GLY A 185 15.48 -13.32 15.34
N TYR A 186 14.59 -12.81 14.51
CA TYR A 186 14.62 -11.40 14.13
C TYR A 186 14.15 -10.53 15.30
N LYS A 187 14.80 -9.38 15.47
CA LYS A 187 14.44 -8.42 16.51
C LYS A 187 13.65 -7.25 15.90
N PRO A 188 12.36 -7.07 16.23
CA PRO A 188 11.57 -5.99 15.69
C PRO A 188 12.05 -4.64 16.24
N LEU A 189 12.18 -3.64 15.39
CA LEU A 189 12.71 -2.31 15.74
C LEU A 189 11.63 -1.24 15.69
N VAL A 190 11.03 -1.05 14.54
CA VAL A 190 9.98 -0.06 14.29
C VAL A 190 8.90 -0.71 13.45
N MET A 191 7.65 -0.50 13.81
CA MET A 191 6.52 -0.80 12.94
C MET A 191 5.83 0.48 12.52
N ASP A 192 5.38 0.52 11.26
CA ASP A 192 4.66 1.65 10.72
C ASP A 192 3.62 1.20 9.70
N THR A 193 2.38 1.25 10.10
CA THR A 193 1.16 1.06 9.31
C THR A 193 1.06 -0.24 8.53
N ASP A 194 2.00 -0.53 7.64
CA ASP A 194 2.00 -1.65 6.69
C ASP A 194 3.33 -2.43 6.66
N GLY A 195 4.33 -1.99 7.41
CA GLY A 195 5.63 -2.62 7.46
C GLY A 195 6.29 -2.63 8.84
N VAL A 196 7.31 -3.47 8.97
CA VAL A 196 8.13 -3.58 10.19
C VAL A 196 9.60 -3.70 9.82
N ASN A 197 10.41 -2.90 10.50
CA ASN A 197 11.87 -3.01 10.44
C ASN A 197 12.34 -4.02 11.47
N PHE A 198 13.19 -4.92 11.03
CA PHE A 198 13.83 -5.92 11.91
C PHE A 198 15.35 -5.84 11.81
N GLU A 199 16.02 -6.12 12.92
CA GLU A 199 17.40 -6.54 12.90
C GLU A 199 17.43 -8.03 12.61
N THR A 200 18.26 -8.46 11.63
CA THR A 200 18.37 -9.86 11.23
C THR A 200 19.16 -10.66 12.26
N PRO A 201 18.88 -11.97 12.43
CA PRO A 201 19.66 -12.80 13.33
C PRO A 201 21.13 -12.93 12.91
N GLU A 202 22.01 -13.26 13.86
CA GLU A 202 23.41 -13.56 13.57
C GLU A 202 23.54 -14.71 12.55
N GLY A 203 24.48 -14.59 11.62
CA GLY A 203 24.70 -15.57 10.56
C GLY A 203 23.90 -15.32 9.26
N ILE A 204 22.90 -14.46 9.30
CA ILE A 204 22.27 -13.93 8.10
C ILE A 204 22.99 -12.63 7.74
N GLU A 205 23.90 -12.69 6.79
CA GLU A 205 24.66 -11.52 6.36
C GLU A 205 23.90 -10.75 5.29
N ASN A 206 23.78 -9.47 5.54
CA ASN A 206 23.14 -8.50 4.68
C ASN A 206 24.15 -7.95 3.69
N THR A 207 24.07 -8.41 2.48
CA THR A 207 25.15 -8.21 1.55
C THR A 207 24.76 -7.46 0.29
N LYS A 208 23.46 -7.31 0.04
CA LYS A 208 22.97 -6.58 -1.12
C LYS A 208 21.88 -5.62 -0.70
N TYR A 209 22.17 -4.34 -0.76
CA TYR A 209 21.17 -3.30 -0.50
C TYR A 209 20.42 -2.97 -1.79
N ILE A 210 19.09 -3.05 -1.75
CA ILE A 210 18.22 -2.53 -2.80
C ILE A 210 17.28 -1.55 -2.11
N GLY A 211 17.71 -0.30 -1.95
CA GLY A 211 16.90 0.77 -1.39
C GLY A 211 16.20 1.57 -2.48
N LYS A 212 14.92 1.83 -2.30
CA LYS A 212 14.23 2.86 -3.08
C LYS A 212 14.38 4.20 -2.35
N GLY A 213 15.12 5.14 -2.92
CA GLY A 213 15.04 6.54 -2.56
C GLY A 213 16.21 7.19 -1.82
N LEU A 214 17.20 6.47 -1.38
CA LEU A 214 18.50 7.03 -0.98
C LEU A 214 19.54 6.37 -1.87
N ASN A 215 20.16 7.14 -2.74
CA ASN A 215 21.23 6.78 -3.67
C ASN A 215 21.78 5.38 -3.44
N GLU A 216 21.53 4.48 -4.37
CA GLU A 216 21.91 3.07 -4.41
C GLU A 216 23.19 2.78 -3.65
N LEU A 217 23.10 2.50 -2.37
CA LEU A 217 24.20 1.94 -1.60
C LEU A 217 24.27 0.45 -1.93
N VAL A 218 25.02 0.13 -2.95
CA VAL A 218 25.38 -1.26 -3.25
C VAL A 218 26.44 -1.66 -2.25
N ILE A 219 26.07 -2.51 -1.30
CA ILE A 219 27.04 -3.15 -0.41
C ILE A 219 27.47 -4.45 -1.10
N GLU A 220 28.75 -4.54 -1.45
CA GLU A 220 29.32 -5.75 -2.06
C GLU A 220 29.13 -6.97 -1.18
N GLY A 221 28.71 -8.09 -1.79
CA GLY A 221 28.86 -9.37 -1.17
C GLY A 221 27.76 -10.38 -1.44
N LYS A 222 27.24 -11.10 -0.49
CA LYS A 222 26.49 -12.36 -0.60
C LYS A 222 24.98 -12.18 -0.72
N GLU A 223 24.32 -13.10 -1.39
CA GLU A 223 22.87 -13.10 -1.55
C GLU A 223 22.14 -13.39 -0.23
N TYR A 224 21.00 -12.73 -0.02
CA TYR A 224 20.14 -12.87 1.17
C TYR A 224 19.15 -14.02 1.03
N ILE A 225 19.66 -15.21 0.77
CA ILE A 225 18.82 -16.41 0.59
C ILE A 225 17.92 -16.64 1.81
N GLY A 226 18.44 -16.38 3.02
CA GLY A 226 17.66 -16.58 4.25
C GLY A 226 16.44 -15.66 4.37
N ILE A 227 16.58 -14.37 4.07
CA ILE A 227 15.47 -13.41 4.15
C ILE A 227 14.42 -13.66 3.08
N GLU A 228 14.84 -13.98 1.86
CA GLU A 228 13.94 -14.31 0.77
C GLU A 228 13.18 -15.61 1.06
N ALA A 229 13.86 -16.62 1.58
CA ALA A 229 13.24 -17.88 1.99
C ALA A 229 12.21 -17.68 3.11
N ASP A 230 12.54 -16.87 4.12
CA ASP A 230 11.63 -16.55 5.22
C ASP A 230 10.41 -15.75 4.74
N THR A 231 10.59 -14.84 3.79
CA THR A 231 9.49 -14.08 3.19
C THR A 231 8.59 -15.00 2.36
N ALA A 232 9.17 -15.91 1.58
CA ALA A 232 8.42 -16.91 0.83
C ALA A 232 7.61 -17.84 1.75
N GLU A 233 8.22 -18.34 2.83
CA GLU A 233 7.54 -19.16 3.83
C GLU A 233 6.39 -18.42 4.51
N PHE A 234 6.60 -17.15 4.90
CA PHE A 234 5.52 -16.35 5.48
C PHE A 234 4.34 -16.21 4.53
N ASN A 235 4.63 -15.89 3.27
CA ASN A 235 3.59 -15.73 2.25
C ASN A 235 2.83 -17.04 1.98
N ASP A 236 3.52 -18.17 1.96
CA ASP A 236 2.91 -19.49 1.77
C ASP A 236 1.97 -19.88 2.93
N ILE A 237 2.40 -19.64 4.17
CA ILE A 237 1.63 -20.02 5.36
C ILE A 237 0.46 -19.07 5.63
N PHE A 238 0.68 -17.75 5.55
CA PHE A 238 -0.26 -16.77 6.07
C PHE A 238 -0.96 -15.95 5.00
N MET A 239 -0.34 -15.79 3.82
CA MET A 239 -0.87 -14.93 2.79
C MET A 239 -1.52 -15.75 1.68
N ARG A 240 -2.76 -15.44 1.39
CA ARG A 240 -3.52 -16.08 0.31
C ARG A 240 -4.08 -15.02 -0.63
N GLY A 241 -4.12 -15.35 -1.90
CA GLY A 241 -4.70 -14.49 -2.92
C GLY A 241 -3.86 -13.23 -3.16
N GLU A 242 -4.45 -12.06 -2.90
CA GLU A 242 -3.89 -10.77 -3.29
C GLU A 242 -3.02 -10.09 -2.23
N MET A 243 -2.83 -10.71 -1.07
CA MET A 243 -1.94 -10.22 -0.01
C MET A 243 -0.56 -10.88 -0.11
N GLY A 244 0.47 -10.16 0.26
CA GLY A 244 1.82 -10.67 0.32
C GLY A 244 2.76 -9.70 1.03
N LEU A 245 3.86 -10.23 1.56
CA LEU A 245 4.99 -9.45 2.03
C LEU A 245 6.03 -9.29 0.93
N ASP A 246 6.56 -8.08 0.81
CA ASP A 246 7.73 -7.77 0.01
C ASP A 246 8.87 -7.30 0.94
N ILE A 247 10.11 -7.49 0.51
CA ILE A 247 11.27 -6.84 1.12
C ILE A 247 11.33 -5.43 0.54
N ASP A 248 11.07 -4.40 1.38
CA ASP A 248 11.09 -3.01 0.94
C ASP A 248 12.52 -2.49 0.83
N TYR A 249 13.32 -2.73 1.85
CA TYR A 249 14.76 -2.43 1.81
C TYR A 249 15.56 -3.27 2.81
N VAL A 250 16.87 -3.25 2.61
CA VAL A 250 17.88 -3.80 3.51
C VAL A 250 18.93 -2.73 3.77
N ALA A 251 19.40 -2.58 5.00
CA ALA A 251 20.38 -1.57 5.38
C ALA A 251 21.42 -2.15 6.37
N PRO A 252 22.70 -1.68 6.31
CA PRO A 252 23.76 -2.20 7.18
C PRO A 252 23.53 -1.87 8.64
N ALA A 253 22.93 -0.72 8.94
CA ALA A 253 22.61 -0.28 10.29
C ALA A 253 21.55 0.81 10.33
N CYS A 254 20.95 0.99 11.50
CA CYS A 254 20.12 2.13 11.80
C CYS A 254 20.26 2.57 13.26
N ILE A 255 19.85 3.80 13.56
CA ILE A 255 19.70 4.34 14.91
C ILE A 255 18.23 4.62 15.12
N ASN A 256 17.64 3.97 16.12
CA ASN A 256 16.24 4.18 16.51
C ASN A 256 16.23 5.10 17.74
N VAL A 257 15.61 6.25 17.62
CA VAL A 257 15.42 7.21 18.70
C VAL A 257 13.93 7.41 18.98
N SER A 258 13.62 7.61 20.26
CA SER A 258 12.24 7.90 20.70
C SER A 258 11.84 9.34 20.42
#